data_b5187a47f8171a22fb13f7592bddea62
#
_entry.id   b5187a47f8171a22fb13f7592bddea62
#
_cell.length_a   1.000
_cell.length_b   1.000
_cell.length_c   1.000
_cell.angle_alpha   90.00
_cell.angle_beta   90.00
_cell.angle_gamma   90.00
#
_symmetry.space_group_name_H-M   'P 1'
#
loop_
_entity.id
_entity.type
_entity.pdbx_description
1 polymer ?
#
loop_
_entity_poly.entity_id
_entity_poly.type
_entity_poly.pdbx_seq_one_letter_code
_entity_poly.pdbx_strand_id
1 'polypeptide(L)'
;MGSKRSTTLRGSLTAYLSKGERNACLVAETDGKVVGFLVGDVRTWDFGEDQEVGWIRIVGIDPSFQGHGVGKALGEALMRYFETRGVTTVRTTVEWDAGDLIAYFRTLGFERSGFIGLEKHLE
;
A
#
# COMPACT_ATOMS: atom_id res chain seq x y z
N MET A 1 -13.19 -14.20 -2.37
CA MET A 1 -12.73 -12.82 -2.10
C MET A 1 -13.77 -12.09 -1.28
N GLY A 2 -13.34 -11.41 -0.23
CA GLY A 2 -14.20 -10.62 0.60
C GLY A 2 -14.00 -9.13 0.38
N SER A 3 -14.94 -8.33 0.84
CA SER A 3 -14.80 -6.89 0.75
C SER A 3 -15.35 -6.22 2.00
N LYS A 4 -14.77 -5.10 2.35
CA LYS A 4 -15.24 -4.22 3.42
C LYS A 4 -15.29 -2.81 2.87
N ARG A 5 -16.32 -2.09 3.24
CA ARG A 5 -16.46 -0.69 2.85
C ARG A 5 -16.56 0.19 4.09
N SER A 6 -15.86 1.30 4.07
CA SER A 6 -16.01 2.34 5.07
C SER A 6 -16.09 3.68 4.37
N THR A 7 -16.79 4.62 4.98
CA THR A 7 -16.90 5.96 4.46
C THR A 7 -15.91 6.85 5.19
N THR A 8 -15.14 7.63 4.44
CA THR A 8 -14.18 8.57 4.99
C THR A 8 -14.10 9.77 4.09
N LEU A 9 -13.97 10.97 4.69
CA LEU A 9 -13.98 12.24 3.97
C LEU A 9 -15.24 12.33 3.13
N ARG A 10 -15.08 12.57 1.82
CA ARG A 10 -16.21 12.71 0.88
C ARG A 10 -16.41 11.46 0.05
N GLY A 11 -15.80 10.38 0.41
CA GLY A 11 -15.86 9.19 -0.39
C GLY A 11 -15.88 7.96 0.46
N SER A 12 -15.64 6.84 -0.17
CA SER A 12 -15.61 5.57 0.52
C SER A 12 -14.35 4.81 0.16
N LEU A 13 -13.88 4.03 1.12
CA LEU A 13 -12.81 3.06 0.89
C LEU A 13 -13.41 1.68 0.88
N THR A 14 -13.04 0.88 -0.11
CA THR A 14 -13.46 -0.51 -0.20
C THR A 14 -12.22 -1.39 -0.24
N ALA A 15 -12.17 -2.37 0.63
CA ALA A 15 -11.08 -3.32 0.66
C ALA A 15 -11.52 -4.62 0.00
N TYR A 16 -10.75 -5.07 -0.97
CA TYR A 16 -10.94 -6.34 -1.64
C TYR A 16 -9.84 -7.28 -1.20
N LEU A 17 -10.21 -8.37 -0.54
CA LEU A 17 -9.25 -9.30 0.03
C LEU A 17 -9.27 -10.61 -0.74
N SER A 18 -8.10 -11.17 -1.01
CA SER A 18 -8.00 -12.46 -1.65
C SER A 18 -8.33 -13.57 -0.66
N LYS A 19 -8.49 -14.76 -1.19
CA LYS A 19 -8.68 -15.94 -0.37
C LYS A 19 -7.48 -16.09 0.58
N GLY A 20 -7.74 -16.28 1.87
CA GLY A 20 -6.70 -16.34 2.88
C GLY A 20 -6.20 -14.97 3.31
N GLU A 21 -6.76 -13.92 2.75
CA GLU A 21 -6.45 -12.54 3.14
C GLU A 21 -4.97 -12.17 3.05
N ARG A 22 -4.25 -12.77 2.11
CA ARG A 22 -2.83 -12.46 1.92
C ARG A 22 -2.61 -11.29 0.96
N ASN A 23 -3.60 -10.98 0.14
CA ASN A 23 -3.55 -9.85 -0.77
C ASN A 23 -4.70 -8.90 -0.48
N ALA A 24 -4.45 -7.63 -0.59
CA ALA A 24 -5.47 -6.61 -0.37
C ALA A 24 -5.37 -5.56 -1.46
N CYS A 25 -6.51 -5.16 -1.98
CA CYS A 25 -6.61 -4.02 -2.87
C CYS A 25 -7.60 -3.06 -2.24
N LEU A 26 -7.13 -1.87 -1.89
CA LEU A 26 -7.99 -0.83 -1.35
C LEU A 26 -8.29 0.18 -2.45
N VAL A 27 -9.56 0.53 -2.55
CA VAL A 27 -10.04 1.43 -3.60
C VAL A 27 -10.76 2.60 -2.93
N ALA A 28 -10.42 3.81 -3.36
CA ALA A 28 -11.08 5.03 -2.91
C ALA A 28 -12.01 5.51 -4.03
N GLU A 29 -13.25 5.79 -3.67
CA GLU A 29 -14.25 6.27 -4.60
C GLU A 29 -14.86 7.58 -4.11
N THR A 30 -15.15 8.46 -5.06
CA THR A 30 -15.86 9.72 -4.80
C THR A 30 -16.86 9.89 -5.93
N ASP A 31 -18.13 10.09 -5.57
CA ASP A 31 -19.22 10.29 -6.54
C ASP A 31 -19.28 9.14 -7.57
N GLY A 32 -19.09 7.92 -7.11
CA GLY A 32 -19.15 6.74 -7.95
C GLY A 32 -17.94 6.52 -8.86
N LYS A 33 -16.92 7.36 -8.70
CA LYS A 33 -15.72 7.27 -9.52
C LYS A 33 -14.53 6.82 -8.66
N VAL A 34 -13.74 5.89 -9.18
CA VAL A 34 -12.51 5.48 -8.52
C VAL A 34 -11.47 6.59 -8.66
N VAL A 35 -10.96 7.07 -7.54
CA VAL A 35 -9.98 8.18 -7.53
C VAL A 35 -8.63 7.74 -6.97
N GLY A 36 -8.54 6.53 -6.44
CA GLY A 36 -7.26 6.01 -5.95
C GLY A 36 -7.34 4.55 -5.62
N PHE A 37 -6.21 3.91 -5.59
CA PHE A 37 -6.12 2.51 -5.18
C PHE A 37 -4.74 2.21 -4.61
N LEU A 38 -4.68 1.15 -3.81
CA LEU A 38 -3.45 0.70 -3.18
C LEU A 38 -3.49 -0.82 -3.10
N VAL A 39 -2.45 -1.47 -3.61
CA VAL A 39 -2.36 -2.93 -3.62
C VAL A 39 -1.22 -3.36 -2.73
N GLY A 40 -1.49 -4.30 -1.85
CA GLY A 40 -0.48 -4.87 -0.97
C GLY A 40 -0.66 -6.36 -0.78
N ASP A 41 0.35 -7.01 -0.26
CA ASP A 41 0.29 -8.42 0.09
C ASP A 41 1.12 -8.70 1.33
N VAL A 42 0.96 -9.91 1.86
CA VAL A 42 1.74 -10.39 3.01
C VAL A 42 2.64 -11.50 2.52
N ARG A 43 3.92 -11.43 2.85
CA ARG A 43 4.90 -12.42 2.45
C ARG A 43 5.69 -12.93 3.64
N THR A 44 6.15 -14.16 3.53
CA THR A 44 7.06 -14.76 4.50
C THR A 44 8.40 -15.02 3.82
N TRP A 45 9.45 -15.12 4.64
CA TRP A 45 10.79 -15.50 4.18
C TRP A 45 11.44 -14.54 3.20
N ASP A 46 10.93 -13.30 3.08
CA ASP A 46 11.60 -12.29 2.29
C ASP A 46 12.95 -11.98 2.93
N PHE A 47 13.96 -11.87 2.10
CA PHE A 47 15.33 -11.56 2.54
C PHE A 47 15.84 -12.54 3.59
N GLY A 48 15.34 -13.78 3.60
CA GLY A 48 15.75 -14.78 4.55
C GLY A 48 15.19 -14.60 5.95
N GLU A 49 14.27 -13.69 6.13
CA GLU A 49 13.63 -13.46 7.43
C GLU A 49 12.51 -14.45 7.68
N ASP A 50 12.37 -14.88 8.93
CA ASP A 50 11.40 -15.86 9.35
C ASP A 50 10.18 -15.19 9.99
N GLN A 51 9.61 -14.22 9.29
CA GLN A 51 8.42 -13.53 9.75
C GLN A 51 7.63 -13.01 8.56
N GLU A 52 6.35 -12.77 8.79
CA GLU A 52 5.50 -12.17 7.77
C GLU A 52 5.78 -10.68 7.66
N VAL A 53 5.87 -10.20 6.44
CA VAL A 53 6.10 -8.80 6.14
C VAL A 53 5.01 -8.36 5.17
N GLY A 54 4.47 -7.18 5.40
CA GLY A 54 3.53 -6.57 4.46
C GLY A 54 4.29 -5.85 3.36
N TRP A 55 3.80 -5.98 2.14
CA TRP A 55 4.39 -5.28 0.99
C TRP A 55 3.35 -4.43 0.30
N ILE A 56 3.73 -3.21 -0.04
CA ILE A 56 2.93 -2.36 -0.90
C ILE A 56 3.49 -2.51 -2.30
N ARG A 57 2.62 -2.91 -3.24
CA ARG A 57 3.03 -3.21 -4.61
C ARG A 57 2.74 -2.09 -5.58
N ILE A 58 1.55 -1.50 -5.47
CA ILE A 58 1.11 -0.48 -6.42
C ILE A 58 0.31 0.56 -5.67
N VAL A 59 0.53 1.81 -6.01
CA VAL A 59 -0.29 2.92 -5.54
C VAL A 59 -0.63 3.80 -6.74
N GLY A 60 -1.89 4.20 -6.85
CA GLY A 60 -2.33 5.10 -7.90
C GLY A 60 -3.35 6.07 -7.35
N ILE A 61 -3.16 7.35 -7.63
CA ILE A 61 -4.09 8.42 -7.25
C ILE A 61 -4.37 9.23 -8.49
N ASP A 62 -5.65 9.45 -8.78
CA ASP A 62 -6.06 10.34 -9.87
C ASP A 62 -5.39 11.70 -9.66
N PRO A 63 -4.68 12.24 -10.67
CA PRO A 63 -3.97 13.51 -10.50
C PRO A 63 -4.84 14.65 -10.00
N SER A 64 -6.12 14.68 -10.37
CA SER A 64 -7.04 15.73 -9.91
C SER A 64 -7.42 15.59 -8.45
N PHE A 65 -7.07 14.47 -7.82
CA PHE A 65 -7.35 14.23 -6.40
C PHE A 65 -6.09 14.18 -5.54
N GLN A 66 -4.94 14.46 -6.11
CA GLN A 66 -3.71 14.55 -5.32
C GLN A 66 -3.81 15.77 -4.42
N GLY A 67 -3.29 15.63 -3.19
CA GLY A 67 -3.39 16.70 -2.21
C GLY A 67 -4.72 16.77 -1.47
N HIS A 68 -5.63 15.84 -1.71
CA HIS A 68 -6.95 15.81 -1.05
C HIS A 68 -7.05 14.74 0.04
N GLY A 69 -5.94 14.15 0.44
CA GLY A 69 -5.92 13.16 1.51
C GLY A 69 -6.30 11.74 1.10
N VAL A 70 -6.53 11.50 -0.19
CA VAL A 70 -6.91 10.16 -0.67
C VAL A 70 -5.79 9.15 -0.43
N GLY A 71 -4.57 9.50 -0.82
CA GLY A 71 -3.42 8.61 -0.63
C GLY A 71 -3.16 8.32 0.84
N LYS A 72 -3.27 9.33 1.68
CA LYS A 72 -3.08 9.16 3.12
C LYS A 72 -4.14 8.23 3.71
N ALA A 73 -5.39 8.41 3.32
CA ALA A 73 -6.48 7.56 3.80
C ALA A 73 -6.28 6.11 3.37
N LEU A 74 -5.90 5.89 2.12
CA LEU A 74 -5.61 4.55 1.61
C LEU A 74 -4.45 3.92 2.37
N GLY A 75 -3.37 4.67 2.56
CA GLY A 75 -2.19 4.16 3.25
C GLY A 75 -2.50 3.79 4.69
N GLU A 76 -3.22 4.64 5.40
CA GLU A 76 -3.59 4.35 6.79
C GLU A 76 -4.50 3.13 6.88
N ALA A 77 -5.42 2.98 5.94
CA ALA A 77 -6.30 1.82 5.92
C ALA A 77 -5.52 0.53 5.67
N LEU A 78 -4.54 0.56 4.77
CA LEU A 78 -3.71 -0.61 4.51
C LEU A 78 -2.84 -0.95 5.71
N MET A 79 -2.29 0.07 6.40
CA MET A 79 -1.52 -0.19 7.61
C MET A 79 -2.38 -0.88 8.66
N ARG A 80 -3.62 -0.43 8.85
CA ARG A 80 -4.55 -1.09 9.78
C ARG A 80 -4.83 -2.53 9.37
N TYR A 81 -4.98 -2.78 8.08
CA TYR A 81 -5.17 -4.15 7.59
C TYR A 81 -3.98 -5.02 7.98
N PHE A 82 -2.76 -4.56 7.76
CA PHE A 82 -1.57 -5.32 8.13
C PHE A 82 -1.51 -5.55 9.64
N GLU A 83 -1.85 -4.54 10.43
CA GLU A 83 -1.85 -4.67 11.88
C GLU A 83 -2.83 -5.74 12.35
N THR A 84 -4.00 -5.83 11.74
CA THR A 84 -4.98 -6.87 12.10
C THR A 84 -4.47 -8.27 11.75
N ARG A 85 -3.50 -8.37 10.85
CA ARG A 85 -2.87 -9.64 10.48
C ARG A 85 -1.65 -9.96 11.33
N GLY A 86 -1.32 -9.12 12.29
CA GLY A 86 -0.16 -9.32 13.13
C GLY A 86 1.16 -8.94 12.46
N VAL A 87 1.09 -8.26 11.33
CA VAL A 87 2.28 -7.80 10.62
C VAL A 87 2.85 -6.59 11.34
N THR A 88 4.14 -6.60 11.60
CA THR A 88 4.80 -5.49 12.30
C THR A 88 5.77 -4.71 11.43
N THR A 89 6.05 -5.20 10.24
CA THR A 89 6.94 -4.54 9.30
C THR A 89 6.27 -4.46 7.95
N VAL A 90 6.26 -3.29 7.34
CA VAL A 90 5.71 -3.08 6.00
C VAL A 90 6.83 -2.50 5.14
N ARG A 91 6.97 -3.05 3.95
CA ARG A 91 8.01 -2.63 3.00
C ARG A 91 7.41 -2.24 1.67
N THR A 92 8.12 -1.41 0.95
CA THR A 92 7.82 -1.10 -0.43
C THR A 92 9.11 -0.77 -1.13
N THR A 93 9.09 -0.80 -2.46
CA THR A 93 10.22 -0.34 -3.25
C THR A 93 9.76 0.79 -4.14
N VAL A 94 10.59 1.80 -4.27
CA VAL A 94 10.33 2.94 -5.15
C VAL A 94 11.60 3.20 -5.93
N GLU A 95 11.44 3.77 -7.13
CA GLU A 95 12.60 4.26 -7.83
C GLU A 95 13.19 5.39 -7.01
N TRP A 96 14.49 5.39 -6.85
CA TRP A 96 15.12 6.32 -5.91
C TRP A 96 15.06 7.78 -6.35
N ASP A 97 14.71 8.03 -7.61
CA ASP A 97 14.47 9.38 -8.11
C ASP A 97 12.98 9.73 -8.16
N ALA A 98 12.11 8.87 -7.63
CA ALA A 98 10.66 9.12 -7.57
C ALA A 98 10.32 9.95 -6.31
N GLY A 99 10.68 11.22 -6.33
CA GLY A 99 10.56 12.08 -5.16
C GLY A 99 9.14 12.18 -4.58
N ASP A 100 8.13 12.20 -5.46
CA ASP A 100 6.73 12.28 -4.99
C ASP A 100 6.32 11.04 -4.20
N LEU A 101 6.71 9.86 -4.67
CA LEU A 101 6.40 8.61 -3.97
C LEU A 101 7.18 8.51 -2.66
N ILE A 102 8.43 8.92 -2.67
CA ILE A 102 9.25 8.92 -1.46
C ILE A 102 8.63 9.84 -0.41
N ALA A 103 8.19 11.03 -0.82
CA ALA A 103 7.54 11.98 0.07
C ALA A 103 6.24 11.41 0.62
N TYR A 104 5.44 10.75 -0.24
CA TYR A 104 4.20 10.12 0.17
C TYR A 104 4.46 9.07 1.25
N PHE A 105 5.41 8.17 1.04
CA PHE A 105 5.70 7.13 2.02
C PHE A 105 6.26 7.69 3.32
N ARG A 106 7.00 8.79 3.25
CA ARG A 106 7.45 9.46 4.46
C ARG A 106 6.28 9.96 5.31
N THR A 107 5.23 10.46 4.68
CA THR A 107 4.06 10.92 5.44
C THR A 107 3.37 9.77 6.17
N LEU A 108 3.58 8.53 5.72
CA LEU A 108 3.05 7.34 6.37
C LEU A 108 4.03 6.74 7.39
N GLY A 109 5.16 7.38 7.61
CA GLY A 109 6.13 6.93 8.59
C GLY A 109 7.18 5.96 8.05
N PHE A 110 7.28 5.82 6.74
CA PHE A 110 8.30 4.94 6.17
C PHE A 110 9.69 5.57 6.25
N GLU A 111 10.66 4.72 6.50
CA GLU A 111 12.07 5.08 6.52
C GLU A 111 12.83 4.19 5.55
N ARG A 112 14.03 4.59 5.23
CA ARG A 112 14.90 3.77 4.41
C ARG A 112 15.18 2.43 5.11
N SER A 113 15.00 1.33 4.41
CA SER A 113 15.30 0.00 4.95
C SER A 113 16.80 -0.27 4.94
N GLY A 114 17.19 -1.39 5.56
CA GLY A 114 18.57 -1.84 5.54
C GLY A 114 18.95 -2.61 4.27
N PHE A 115 18.08 -2.65 3.27
CA PHE A 115 18.30 -3.41 2.04
C PHE A 115 18.37 -2.49 0.86
N ILE A 116 19.15 -2.88 -0.16
CA ILE A 116 19.18 -2.21 -1.45
C ILE A 116 18.86 -3.24 -2.52
N GLY A 117 18.22 -2.80 -3.59
CA GLY A 117 17.98 -3.66 -4.74
C GLY A 117 19.21 -3.74 -5.62
N LEU A 118 19.53 -4.93 -6.10
CA LEU A 118 20.59 -5.14 -7.06
C LEU A 118 20.00 -5.85 -8.26
N GLU A 119 20.43 -5.46 -9.44
CA GLU A 119 19.94 -6.12 -10.64
C GLU A 119 21.07 -6.29 -11.64
N LYS A 120 20.90 -7.25 -12.52
CA LYS A 120 21.82 -7.50 -13.61
C LYS A 120 21.02 -7.89 -14.84
N HIS A 121 21.34 -7.34 -15.95
CA HIS A 121 20.72 -7.74 -17.22
C HIS A 121 21.56 -8.86 -17.84
N LEU A 122 20.87 -9.92 -18.23
CA LEU A 122 21.50 -11.08 -18.85
C LEU A 122 21.15 -11.10 -20.31
N GLU A 123 22.10 -10.80 -21.15
CA GLU A 123 21.86 -10.72 -22.57
C GLU A 123 22.80 -11.56 -23.36
#